data_5f496f210ec693036efcd26ff16c1d9f
#
_entry.id   5f496f210ec693036efcd26ff16c1d9f
#
_cell.length_a   1.000
_cell.length_b   1.000
_cell.length_c   1.000
_cell.angle_alpha   90.00
_cell.angle_beta   90.00
_cell.angle_gamma   90.00
#
_symmetry.space_group_name_H-M   'P 1'
#
loop_
_entity.id
_entity.type
_entity.pdbx_description
1 polymer ?
#
loop_
_entity_poly.entity_id
_entity_poly.type
_entity_poly.pdbx_seq_one_letter_code
_entity_poly.pdbx_strand_id
1 'polypeptide(L)'
;MGSVLFVEYPKCSTCRRAKAWLDEHGISYEDRHIVEEPPTAAELAEWRVRGQEPLPVRRLFNTSGKLYRELGVKARLDAGMGDDEALELLSTNGMLVKRPLLVGEDFCLAGFREAEWEAALC
;
A
#
# COMPACT_ATOMS: atom_id res chain seq x y z
N MET A 1 -17.56 8.14 12.37
CA MET A 1 -16.68 7.81 11.26
C MET A 1 -15.37 7.26 11.78
N GLY A 2 -14.96 6.11 11.28
CA GLY A 2 -13.68 5.53 11.66
C GLY A 2 -12.51 6.30 11.06
N SER A 3 -11.35 6.18 11.69
CA SER A 3 -10.12 6.69 11.11
C SER A 3 -9.65 5.75 10.00
N VAL A 4 -8.85 6.28 9.08
CA VAL A 4 -8.22 5.46 8.05
C VAL A 4 -6.90 4.90 8.58
N LEU A 5 -6.44 3.81 7.97
CA LEU A 5 -5.14 3.23 8.29
C LEU A 5 -4.11 3.74 7.28
N PHE A 6 -3.06 4.37 7.79
CA PHE A 6 -1.97 4.90 6.97
C PHE A 6 -0.73 4.03 7.20
N VAL A 7 -0.43 3.17 6.22
CA VAL A 7 0.71 2.24 6.29
C VAL A 7 1.86 2.89 5.53
N GLU A 8 2.94 3.22 6.24
CA GLU A 8 3.96 4.10 5.69
C GLU A 8 5.37 3.75 6.18
N TYR A 9 6.37 4.31 5.52
CA TYR A 9 7.76 4.22 5.92
C TYR A 9 8.25 5.63 6.23
N PRO A 10 8.62 5.93 7.49
CA PRO A 10 8.96 7.31 7.88
C PRO A 10 10.14 7.93 7.12
N LYS A 11 11.03 7.11 6.58
CA LYS A 11 12.19 7.60 5.82
C LYS A 11 11.87 7.85 4.35
N CYS A 12 10.65 7.60 3.91
CA CYS A 12 10.22 7.78 2.52
C CYS A 12 9.68 9.19 2.32
N SER A 13 10.23 9.94 1.36
CA SER A 13 9.80 11.33 1.11
C SER A 13 8.35 11.40 0.66
N THR A 14 7.89 10.45 -0.15
CA THR A 14 6.49 10.38 -0.57
C THR A 14 5.57 10.18 0.62
N CYS A 15 5.96 9.31 1.56
CA CYS A 15 5.18 9.06 2.77
C CYS A 15 5.09 10.31 3.65
N ARG A 16 6.17 11.07 3.76
CA ARG A 16 6.17 12.32 4.53
C ARG A 16 5.23 13.35 3.92
N ARG A 17 5.22 13.47 2.59
CA ARG A 17 4.31 14.38 1.89
C ARG A 17 2.86 13.96 2.09
N ALA A 18 2.60 12.66 2.02
CA ALA A 18 1.26 12.13 2.23
C ALA A 18 0.78 12.40 3.66
N LYS A 19 1.65 12.22 4.64
CA LYS A 19 1.32 12.48 6.04
C LYS A 19 0.99 13.96 6.26
N ALA A 20 1.79 14.85 5.69
CA ALA A 20 1.54 16.29 5.77
C ALA A 20 0.18 16.64 5.15
N TRP A 21 -0.15 16.02 4.02
CA TRP A 21 -1.44 16.22 3.36
C TRP A 21 -2.61 15.79 4.26
N LEU A 22 -2.49 14.63 4.91
CA LEU A 22 -3.51 14.14 5.85
C LEU A 22 -3.69 15.12 7.02
N ASP A 23 -2.59 15.60 7.59
CA ASP A 23 -2.62 16.53 8.70
C ASP A 23 -3.24 17.87 8.28
N GLU A 24 -2.90 18.37 7.10
CA GLU A 24 -3.46 19.62 6.58
C GLU A 24 -4.96 19.55 6.32
N HIS A 25 -5.45 18.37 5.96
CA HIS A 25 -6.86 18.17 5.67
C HIS A 25 -7.66 17.72 6.91
N GLY A 26 -7.01 17.65 8.07
CA GLY A 26 -7.68 17.28 9.31
C GLY A 26 -8.19 15.84 9.32
N ILE A 27 -7.56 14.95 8.56
CA ILE A 27 -7.97 13.54 8.48
C ILE A 27 -7.36 12.77 9.65
N SER A 28 -8.21 12.07 10.41
CA SER A 28 -7.74 11.18 11.48
C SER A 28 -7.24 9.88 10.87
N TYR A 29 -6.07 9.42 11.31
CA TYR A 29 -5.50 8.17 10.79
C TYR A 29 -4.74 7.44 11.89
N GLU A 30 -4.65 6.12 11.74
CA GLU A 30 -3.76 5.29 12.52
C GLU A 30 -2.47 5.12 11.69
N ASP A 31 -1.32 5.45 12.29
CA ASP A 31 -0.03 5.40 11.62
C ASP A 31 0.63 4.06 11.89
N ARG A 32 0.86 3.27 10.84
CA ARG A 32 1.46 1.94 10.96
C ARG A 32 2.76 1.89 10.15
N HIS A 33 3.85 1.49 10.82
CA HIS A 33 5.15 1.38 10.20
C HIS A 33 5.23 0.12 9.33
N ILE A 34 5.41 0.30 8.03
CA ILE A 34 5.33 -0.79 7.05
C ILE A 34 6.43 -1.85 7.21
N VAL A 35 7.58 -1.46 7.78
CA VAL A 35 8.71 -2.37 7.98
C VAL A 35 8.61 -3.08 9.33
N GLU A 36 8.27 -2.36 10.39
CA GLU A 36 8.16 -2.93 11.74
C GLU A 36 6.91 -3.77 11.90
N GLU A 37 5.83 -3.40 11.23
CA GLU A 37 4.57 -4.12 11.24
C GLU A 37 4.10 -4.36 9.81
N PRO A 38 4.81 -5.22 9.04
CA PRO A 38 4.46 -5.41 7.63
C PRO A 38 3.05 -5.97 7.49
N PRO A 39 2.34 -5.56 6.44
CA PRO A 39 1.02 -6.14 6.16
C PRO A 39 1.12 -7.65 5.96
N THR A 40 0.15 -8.37 6.49
CA THR A 40 0.05 -9.82 6.25
C THR A 40 -0.59 -10.07 4.89
N ALA A 41 -0.42 -11.28 4.36
CA ALA A 41 -1.07 -11.68 3.11
C ALA A 41 -2.59 -11.57 3.24
N ALA A 42 -3.15 -11.97 4.39
CA ALA A 42 -4.58 -11.89 4.65
C ALA A 42 -5.09 -10.44 4.65
N GLU A 43 -4.34 -9.54 5.29
CA GLU A 43 -4.69 -8.11 5.29
C GLU A 43 -4.68 -7.54 3.88
N LEU A 44 -3.62 -7.81 3.11
CA LEU A 44 -3.51 -7.31 1.75
C LEU A 44 -4.62 -7.85 0.86
N ALA A 45 -4.97 -9.11 1.02
CA ALA A 45 -6.06 -9.72 0.26
C ALA A 45 -7.40 -9.06 0.56
N GLU A 46 -7.65 -8.75 1.83
CA GLU A 46 -8.89 -8.07 2.24
C GLU A 46 -8.90 -6.61 1.77
N TRP A 47 -7.80 -5.90 1.98
CA TRP A 47 -7.75 -4.47 1.65
C TRP A 47 -7.91 -4.21 0.16
N ARG A 48 -7.27 -5.01 -0.68
CA ARG A 48 -7.28 -4.77 -2.13
C ARG A 48 -8.66 -4.86 -2.76
N VAL A 49 -9.62 -5.49 -2.10
CA VAL A 49 -10.98 -5.65 -2.63
C VAL A 49 -11.99 -4.69 -2.00
N ARG A 50 -11.56 -3.74 -1.19
CA ARG A 50 -12.48 -2.80 -0.52
C ARG A 50 -13.09 -1.74 -1.44
N GLY A 51 -12.45 -1.43 -2.55
CA GLY A 51 -12.98 -0.46 -3.51
C GLY A 51 -14.00 -1.09 -4.45
N GLN A 52 -14.46 -0.29 -5.40
CA GLN A 52 -15.42 -0.77 -6.41
C GLN A 52 -14.80 -1.84 -7.29
N GLU A 53 -13.49 -1.74 -7.54
CA GLU A 53 -12.76 -2.73 -8.31
C GLU A 53 -11.55 -3.19 -7.50
N PRO A 54 -11.19 -4.48 -7.57
CA PRO A 54 -10.01 -4.96 -6.87
C PRO A 54 -8.76 -4.23 -7.35
N LEU A 55 -7.91 -3.86 -6.40
CA LEU A 55 -6.62 -3.29 -6.71
C LEU A 55 -5.71 -4.42 -7.19
N PRO A 56 -5.14 -4.33 -8.42
CA PRO A 56 -4.28 -5.42 -8.93
C PRO A 56 -3.08 -5.65 -8.00
N VAL A 57 -2.68 -6.91 -7.82
CA VAL A 57 -1.55 -7.21 -6.93
C VAL A 57 -0.27 -6.50 -7.36
N ARG A 58 -0.08 -6.25 -8.67
CA ARG A 58 1.07 -5.49 -9.16
C ARG A 58 1.16 -4.09 -8.56
N ARG A 59 0.01 -3.47 -8.29
CA ARG A 59 -0.07 -2.13 -7.71
C ARG A 59 0.36 -2.12 -6.25
N LEU A 60 0.40 -3.27 -5.60
CA LEU A 60 0.83 -3.38 -4.20
C LEU A 60 2.34 -3.50 -4.05
N PHE A 61 3.07 -3.70 -5.14
CA PHE A 61 4.52 -3.81 -5.09
C PHE A 61 5.21 -2.45 -5.23
N ASN A 62 6.30 -2.27 -4.50
CA ASN A 62 7.18 -1.12 -4.65
C ASN A 62 8.12 -1.39 -5.84
N THR A 63 7.68 -1.04 -7.05
CA THR A 63 8.35 -1.39 -8.29
C THR A 63 9.68 -0.65 -8.49
N SER A 64 9.91 0.45 -7.80
CA SER A 64 11.17 1.18 -7.87
C SER A 64 12.16 0.75 -6.78
N GLY A 65 11.79 -0.23 -5.96
CA GLY A 65 12.61 -0.68 -4.86
C GLY A 65 13.72 -1.64 -5.27
N LYS A 66 14.80 -1.61 -4.50
CA LYS A 66 15.95 -2.50 -4.72
C LYS A 66 15.55 -3.96 -4.60
N LEU A 67 14.79 -4.29 -3.57
CA LEU A 67 14.38 -5.68 -3.30
C LEU A 67 13.50 -6.24 -4.41
N TYR A 68 12.62 -5.42 -4.97
CA TYR A 68 11.79 -5.80 -6.10
C TYR A 68 12.66 -6.26 -7.29
N ARG A 69 13.73 -5.52 -7.56
CA ARG A 69 14.66 -5.85 -8.64
C ARG A 69 15.49 -7.07 -8.31
N GLU A 70 16.01 -7.16 -7.09
CA GLU A 70 16.86 -8.28 -6.68
C GLU A 70 16.13 -9.62 -6.74
N LEU A 71 14.85 -9.63 -6.39
CA LEU A 71 14.04 -10.85 -6.40
C LEU A 71 13.45 -11.17 -7.77
N GLY A 72 13.65 -10.30 -8.75
CA GLY A 72 13.12 -10.51 -10.10
C GLY A 72 11.60 -10.58 -10.14
N VAL A 73 10.93 -9.78 -9.31
CA VAL A 73 9.48 -9.87 -9.14
C VAL A 73 8.73 -9.62 -10.44
N LYS A 74 9.17 -8.63 -11.24
CA LYS A 74 8.51 -8.33 -12.51
C LYS A 74 8.48 -9.54 -13.43
N ALA A 75 9.63 -10.22 -13.58
CA ALA A 75 9.72 -11.41 -14.43
C ALA A 75 8.85 -12.55 -13.89
N ARG A 76 8.78 -12.72 -12.58
CA ARG A 76 7.96 -13.75 -11.93
C ARG A 76 6.47 -13.48 -12.16
N LEU A 77 6.05 -12.23 -12.04
CA LEU A 77 4.67 -11.83 -12.32
C LEU A 77 4.33 -12.04 -13.80
N ASP A 78 5.24 -11.65 -14.70
CA ASP A 78 5.04 -11.81 -16.14
C ASP A 78 4.99 -13.30 -16.53
N ALA A 79 5.67 -14.15 -15.79
CA ALA A 79 5.67 -15.59 -16.01
C ALA A 79 4.42 -16.30 -15.44
N GLY A 80 3.52 -15.56 -14.78
CA GLY A 80 2.25 -16.10 -14.31
C GLY A 80 2.13 -16.35 -12.82
N MET A 81 2.94 -15.66 -11.99
CA MET A 81 2.77 -15.75 -10.53
C MET A 81 1.32 -15.41 -10.17
N GLY A 82 0.67 -16.29 -9.43
CA GLY A 82 -0.72 -16.07 -9.00
C GLY A 82 -0.84 -15.03 -7.89
N ASP A 83 -2.06 -14.52 -7.70
CA ASP A 83 -2.33 -13.49 -6.70
C ASP A 83 -1.96 -13.94 -5.29
N ASP A 84 -2.32 -15.16 -4.91
CA ASP A 84 -2.02 -15.69 -3.57
C ASP A 84 -0.52 -15.75 -3.31
N GLU A 85 0.25 -16.20 -4.27
CA GLU A 85 1.71 -16.27 -4.15
C GLU A 85 2.30 -14.87 -4.06
N ALA A 86 1.78 -13.92 -4.84
CA ALA A 86 2.23 -12.54 -4.82
C ALA A 86 1.97 -11.89 -3.45
N LEU A 87 0.79 -12.14 -2.87
CA LEU A 87 0.44 -11.60 -1.56
C LEU A 87 1.33 -12.20 -0.46
N GLU A 88 1.63 -13.50 -0.54
CA GLU A 88 2.57 -14.13 0.40
C GLU A 88 3.96 -13.51 0.30
N LEU A 89 4.43 -13.28 -0.93
CA LEU A 89 5.73 -12.66 -1.16
C LEU A 89 5.78 -11.25 -0.55
N LEU A 90 4.74 -10.45 -0.77
CA LEU A 90 4.64 -9.11 -0.18
C LEU A 90 4.72 -9.13 1.34
N SER A 91 4.11 -10.13 1.96
CA SER A 91 4.09 -10.24 3.42
C SER A 91 5.44 -10.57 4.04
N THR A 92 6.41 -11.01 3.24
CA THR A 92 7.73 -11.38 3.75
C THR A 92 8.59 -10.17 4.10
N ASN A 93 8.32 -9.01 3.52
CA ASN A 93 9.15 -7.82 3.75
C ASN A 93 8.38 -6.55 3.37
N GLY A 94 8.20 -5.66 4.34
CA GLY A 94 7.50 -4.40 4.11
C GLY A 94 8.13 -3.52 3.04
N MET A 95 9.43 -3.67 2.78
CA MET A 95 10.09 -2.89 1.72
C MET A 95 9.66 -3.31 0.31
N LEU A 96 9.02 -4.48 0.17
CA LEU A 96 8.44 -4.89 -1.12
C LEU A 96 7.11 -4.19 -1.40
N VAL A 97 6.47 -3.66 -0.37
CA VAL A 97 5.11 -3.13 -0.48
C VAL A 97 5.15 -1.67 -0.94
N LYS A 98 4.26 -1.35 -1.87
CA LYS A 98 4.05 0.03 -2.32
C LYS A 98 3.64 0.90 -1.13
N ARG A 99 4.22 2.07 -1.02
CA ARG A 99 3.96 2.95 0.12
C ARG A 99 3.81 4.39 -0.31
N PRO A 100 2.97 5.14 0.42
CA PRO A 100 2.10 4.66 1.49
C PRO A 100 0.90 3.87 0.95
N LEU A 101 0.30 3.07 1.84
CA LEU A 101 -1.03 2.52 1.60
C LEU A 101 -2.01 3.28 2.48
N LEU A 102 -3.14 3.66 1.93
CA LEU A 102 -4.20 4.30 2.69
C LEU A 102 -5.43 3.41 2.64
N VAL A 103 -5.84 2.89 3.78
CA VAL A 103 -6.92 1.90 3.86
C VAL A 103 -8.09 2.47 4.63
N GLY A 104 -9.24 2.56 3.96
CA GLY A 104 -10.50 2.96 4.59
C GLY A 104 -11.46 1.77 4.61
N GLU A 105 -12.68 2.00 5.06
CA GLU A 105 -13.69 0.95 5.09
C GLU A 105 -14.06 0.45 3.70
N ASP A 106 -14.08 1.37 2.72
CA ASP A 106 -14.54 1.09 1.36
C ASP A 106 -13.54 1.46 0.28
N PHE A 107 -12.25 1.59 0.65
CA PHE A 107 -11.20 1.86 -0.33
C PHE A 107 -9.84 1.38 0.17
N CYS A 108 -8.93 1.16 -0.77
CA CYS A 108 -7.52 0.94 -0.51
C CYS A 108 -6.74 1.63 -1.62
N LEU A 109 -5.91 2.61 -1.25
CA LEU A 109 -5.13 3.37 -2.21
C LEU A 109 -3.65 3.05 -2.05
N ALA A 110 -2.98 2.71 -3.15
CA ALA A 110 -1.56 2.40 -3.16
C ALA A 110 -0.80 3.58 -3.77
N GLY A 111 0.15 4.11 -3.00
CA GLY A 111 0.90 5.29 -3.38
C GLY A 111 0.13 6.57 -3.07
N PHE A 112 0.83 7.70 -3.18
CA PHE A 112 0.23 8.99 -2.88
C PHE A 112 -0.05 9.74 -4.18
N ARG A 113 -1.31 9.77 -4.57
CA ARG A 113 -1.82 10.58 -5.69
C ARG A 113 -2.91 11.46 -5.11
N GLU A 114 -2.63 12.76 -4.99
CA GLU A 114 -3.53 13.70 -4.32
C GLU A 114 -4.96 13.63 -4.85
N ALA A 115 -5.14 13.54 -6.17
CA ALA A 115 -6.47 13.50 -6.76
C ALA A 115 -7.26 12.27 -6.29
N GLU A 116 -6.60 11.11 -6.19
CA GLU A 116 -7.25 9.90 -5.67
C GLU A 116 -7.62 10.03 -4.21
N TRP A 117 -6.69 10.59 -3.42
CA TRP A 117 -6.91 10.75 -1.98
C TRP A 117 -8.02 11.77 -1.73
N GLU A 118 -8.02 12.85 -2.48
CA GLU A 118 -9.08 13.86 -2.36
C GLU A 118 -10.44 13.27 -2.73
N ALA A 119 -10.52 12.47 -3.79
CA ALA A 119 -11.77 11.83 -4.21
C ALA A 119 -12.29 10.84 -3.16
N ALA A 120 -11.39 10.16 -2.45
CA ALA A 120 -11.79 9.16 -1.45
C ALA A 120 -12.16 9.79 -0.10
N LEU A 121 -11.53 10.91 0.27
CA LEU A 121 -11.61 11.46 1.63
C LEU A 121 -12.36 12.78 1.72
N CYS A 122 -12.53 13.50 0.62
CA CYS A 122 -13.12 14.85 0.65
C CYS A 122 -14.42 14.97 -0.15
#